data_0ce9385676d677036ce9d79bcebdf728
#
_entry.id   0ce9385676d677036ce9d79bcebdf728
#
_cell.length_a   1.000
_cell.length_b   1.000
_cell.length_c   1.000
_cell.angle_alpha   90.00
_cell.angle_beta   90.00
_cell.angle_gamma   90.00
#
_symmetry.space_group_name_H-M   'P 1'
#
loop_
_entity.id
_entity.type
_entity.pdbx_description
1 polymer ?
#
loop_
_entity_poly.entity_id
_entity_poly.type
_entity_poly.pdbx_seq_one_letter_code
_entity_poly.pdbx_strand_id
1 'polypeptide(L)'
;RTGYLTSGNALLNKFFDNVIWGQRGNFLDVPTDCPQRDERLGWTGDAQIFAKTACYQYDAEKFFTKWMADLALSARLDGSVPVVVPDVLDLSGACGWADAAVIVPWEVYRAFGDAQIIRDSFSCMKGHLDYIRNTTSAPDLWRVESVPHYGDWLALDHDEGSYRGATPLAYTCDCYYAYSL
;
A
#
# COMPACT_ATOMS: atom_id res chain seq x y z
N ARG A 1 -3.70 -1.56 -20.96
CA ARG A 1 -4.68 -2.51 -20.44
C ARG A 1 -4.32 -3.93 -20.91
N THR A 2 -4.17 -4.84 -19.97
CA THR A 2 -3.85 -6.25 -20.22
C THR A 2 -4.95 -7.19 -19.71
N GLY A 3 -5.71 -6.77 -18.69
CA GLY A 3 -6.84 -7.53 -18.14
C GLY A 3 -8.16 -7.24 -18.86
N TYR A 4 -8.89 -8.31 -19.17
CA TYR A 4 -10.21 -8.26 -19.82
C TYR A 4 -11.15 -9.24 -19.13
N LEU A 5 -12.38 -8.79 -18.87
CA LEU A 5 -13.46 -9.61 -18.33
C LEU A 5 -14.72 -9.40 -19.17
N THR A 6 -15.37 -10.48 -19.52
CA THR A 6 -16.70 -10.48 -20.12
C THR A 6 -17.51 -11.59 -19.46
N SER A 7 -18.68 -11.24 -18.95
CA SER A 7 -19.61 -12.19 -18.31
C SER A 7 -21.03 -12.01 -18.85
N GLY A 8 -21.90 -12.98 -18.55
CA GLY A 8 -23.35 -12.86 -18.86
C GLY A 8 -24.08 -11.84 -17.97
N ASN A 9 -23.43 -11.25 -16.97
CA ASN A 9 -24.03 -10.25 -16.08
C ASN A 9 -23.57 -8.84 -16.45
N ALA A 10 -24.47 -8.01 -16.96
CA ALA A 10 -24.19 -6.66 -17.40
C ALA A 10 -23.68 -5.74 -16.26
N LEU A 11 -24.17 -5.93 -15.01
CA LEU A 11 -23.71 -5.14 -13.86
C LEU A 11 -22.27 -5.49 -13.48
N LEU A 12 -21.90 -6.76 -13.55
CA LEU A 12 -20.51 -7.18 -13.31
C LEU A 12 -19.55 -6.61 -14.36
N ASN A 13 -19.95 -6.63 -15.63
CA ASN A 13 -19.15 -6.03 -16.69
C ASN A 13 -18.98 -4.52 -16.47
N LYS A 14 -20.06 -3.83 -16.10
CA LYS A 14 -20.02 -2.39 -15.79
C LYS A 14 -19.15 -2.08 -14.58
N PHE A 15 -19.23 -2.90 -13.52
CA PHE A 15 -18.38 -2.77 -12.35
C PHE A 15 -16.89 -2.91 -12.73
N PHE A 16 -16.55 -3.93 -13.51
CA PHE A 16 -15.18 -4.13 -13.98
C PHE A 16 -14.67 -2.92 -14.80
N ASP A 17 -15.48 -2.40 -15.72
CA ASP A 17 -15.12 -1.20 -16.48
C ASP A 17 -14.93 0.02 -15.59
N ASN A 18 -15.73 0.19 -14.54
CA ASN A 18 -15.57 1.29 -13.59
C ASN A 18 -14.22 1.19 -12.85
N VAL A 19 -13.81 -0.02 -12.43
CA VAL A 19 -12.50 -0.22 -11.77
C VAL A 19 -11.36 0.09 -12.75
N ILE A 20 -11.46 -0.32 -14.01
CA ILE A 20 -10.49 0.00 -15.07
C ILE A 20 -10.35 1.53 -15.23
N TRP A 21 -11.45 2.26 -15.30
CA TRP A 21 -11.42 3.71 -15.42
C TRP A 21 -10.95 4.40 -14.14
N GLY A 22 -11.30 3.87 -12.97
CA GLY A 22 -10.79 4.35 -11.68
C GLY A 22 -9.26 4.29 -11.62
N GLN A 23 -8.67 3.13 -11.94
CA GLN A 23 -7.21 3.00 -12.01
C GLN A 23 -6.59 3.97 -13.00
N ARG A 24 -7.17 4.10 -14.19
CA ARG A 24 -6.65 4.98 -15.24
C ARG A 24 -6.69 6.45 -14.85
N GLY A 25 -7.68 6.87 -14.07
CA GLY A 25 -7.80 8.25 -13.58
C GLY A 25 -6.88 8.57 -12.42
N ASN A 26 -6.43 7.55 -11.66
CA ASN A 26 -5.57 7.72 -10.48
C ASN A 26 -4.09 7.46 -10.77
N PHE A 27 -3.75 6.56 -11.70
CA PHE A 27 -2.38 6.16 -12.00
C PHE A 27 -1.80 7.04 -13.11
N LEU A 28 -1.45 8.29 -12.80
CA LEU A 28 -0.85 9.22 -13.76
C LEU A 28 0.68 9.28 -13.59
N ASP A 29 1.15 9.68 -12.44
CA ASP A 29 2.57 9.71 -12.06
C ASP A 29 2.83 8.94 -10.76
N VAL A 30 1.93 9.10 -9.80
CA VAL A 30 1.88 8.34 -8.56
C VAL A 30 0.51 7.67 -8.43
N PRO A 31 0.36 6.59 -7.62
CA PRO A 31 -0.94 5.96 -7.41
C PRO A 31 -1.76 6.80 -6.41
N THR A 32 -2.50 7.79 -6.92
CA THR A 32 -3.32 8.67 -6.07
C THR A 32 -4.55 7.94 -5.55
N ASP A 33 -4.99 8.31 -4.35
CA ASP A 33 -6.18 7.77 -3.70
C ASP A 33 -7.47 8.15 -4.42
N CYS A 34 -7.53 9.40 -4.90
CA CYS A 34 -8.74 9.94 -5.53
C CYS A 34 -8.43 11.05 -6.54
N PRO A 35 -9.11 11.09 -7.71
CA PRO A 35 -8.92 12.17 -8.68
C PRO A 35 -9.92 13.31 -8.51
N GLN A 36 -11.02 13.13 -7.75
CA GLN A 36 -12.21 13.99 -7.78
C GLN A 36 -12.30 15.05 -6.69
N ARG A 37 -11.38 15.07 -5.72
CA ARG A 37 -11.35 16.03 -4.62
C ARG A 37 -9.95 16.57 -4.39
N ASP A 38 -9.82 17.59 -3.54
CA ASP A 38 -8.55 18.22 -3.21
C ASP A 38 -7.75 17.39 -2.18
N GLU A 39 -7.27 16.26 -2.61
CA GLU A 39 -6.37 15.36 -1.92
C GLU A 39 -5.32 14.88 -2.93
N ARG A 40 -5.58 13.86 -3.73
CA ARG A 40 -4.74 13.36 -4.83
C ARG A 40 -3.32 13.04 -4.37
N LEU A 41 -3.20 12.36 -3.25
CA LEU A 41 -1.94 11.95 -2.66
C LEU A 41 -1.63 10.50 -3.01
N GLY A 42 -0.35 10.18 -3.11
CA GLY A 42 0.13 8.80 -3.30
C GLY A 42 0.11 8.00 -2.00
N TRP A 43 -1.08 7.74 -1.46
CA TRP A 43 -1.27 6.98 -0.23
C TRP A 43 -0.73 5.56 -0.37
N THR A 44 0.19 5.21 0.51
CA THR A 44 0.87 3.91 0.46
C THR A 44 -0.05 2.76 0.86
N GLY A 45 -0.99 2.99 1.78
CA GLY A 45 -2.00 2.01 2.15
C GLY A 45 -2.92 1.64 0.99
N ASP A 46 -3.45 2.64 0.29
CA ASP A 46 -4.31 2.46 -0.89
C ASP A 46 -3.56 1.73 -2.00
N ALA A 47 -2.35 2.18 -2.30
CA ALA A 47 -1.53 1.60 -3.34
C ALA A 47 -1.21 0.12 -3.08
N GLN A 48 -0.83 -0.25 -1.86
CA GLN A 48 -0.47 -1.64 -1.53
C GLN A 48 -1.67 -2.60 -1.62
N ILE A 49 -2.85 -2.18 -1.17
CA ILE A 49 -4.07 -3.00 -1.28
C ILE A 49 -4.48 -3.17 -2.74
N PHE A 50 -4.33 -2.13 -3.55
CA PHE A 50 -4.75 -2.16 -4.95
C PHE A 50 -3.69 -2.75 -5.91
N ALA A 51 -2.42 -2.86 -5.50
CA ALA A 51 -1.30 -3.27 -6.36
C ALA A 51 -1.57 -4.57 -7.13
N LYS A 52 -2.08 -5.58 -6.47
CA LYS A 52 -2.43 -6.86 -7.09
C LYS A 52 -3.50 -6.70 -8.16
N THR A 53 -4.57 -5.96 -7.88
CA THR A 53 -5.64 -5.66 -8.84
C THR A 53 -5.11 -4.84 -10.02
N ALA A 54 -4.28 -3.84 -9.74
CA ALA A 54 -3.66 -3.02 -10.76
C ALA A 54 -2.85 -3.85 -11.76
N CYS A 55 -2.07 -4.80 -11.28
CA CYS A 55 -1.26 -5.70 -12.12
C CYS A 55 -2.10 -6.66 -12.96
N TYR A 56 -3.30 -7.05 -12.51
CA TYR A 56 -4.22 -7.85 -13.33
C TYR A 56 -4.87 -7.05 -14.47
N GLN A 57 -5.10 -5.76 -14.27
CA GLN A 57 -5.83 -4.93 -15.22
C GLN A 57 -4.93 -4.27 -16.26
N TYR A 58 -3.70 -3.93 -15.87
CA TYR A 58 -2.74 -3.24 -16.71
C TYR A 58 -1.35 -3.84 -16.55
N ASP A 59 -0.51 -3.64 -17.56
CA ASP A 59 0.93 -3.75 -17.41
C ASP A 59 1.40 -2.56 -16.55
N ALA A 60 1.39 -2.78 -15.24
CA ALA A 60 1.71 -1.76 -14.25
C ALA A 60 3.17 -1.86 -13.73
N GLU A 61 3.98 -2.76 -14.31
CA GLU A 61 5.35 -3.04 -13.86
C GLU A 61 6.19 -1.78 -13.77
N LYS A 62 6.31 -1.04 -14.89
CA LYS A 62 7.14 0.17 -14.94
C LYS A 62 6.60 1.29 -14.06
N PHE A 63 5.28 1.39 -13.93
CA PHE A 63 4.64 2.37 -13.06
C PHE A 63 5.04 2.14 -11.60
N PHE A 64 4.89 0.92 -11.12
CA PHE A 64 5.28 0.58 -9.75
C PHE A 64 6.80 0.60 -9.55
N THR A 65 7.60 0.18 -10.53
CA THR A 65 9.07 0.27 -10.43
C THR A 65 9.52 1.71 -10.21
N LYS A 66 8.94 2.66 -10.96
CA LYS A 66 9.21 4.10 -10.76
C LYS A 66 8.76 4.56 -9.37
N TRP A 67 7.53 4.24 -8.98
CA TRP A 67 6.99 4.69 -7.71
C TRP A 67 7.71 4.07 -6.50
N MET A 68 8.18 2.82 -6.61
CA MET A 68 9.01 2.19 -5.58
C MET A 68 10.37 2.87 -5.42
N ALA A 69 10.94 3.41 -6.51
CA ALA A 69 12.14 4.24 -6.42
C ALA A 69 11.86 5.55 -5.66
N ASP A 70 10.72 6.21 -5.93
CA ASP A 70 10.30 7.40 -5.19
C ASP A 70 10.06 7.08 -3.69
N LEU A 71 9.46 5.94 -3.40
CA LEU A 71 9.22 5.48 -2.03
C LEU A 71 10.54 5.24 -1.30
N ALA A 72 11.50 4.56 -1.94
CA ALA A 72 12.81 4.31 -1.36
C ALA A 72 13.59 5.61 -1.08
N LEU A 73 13.46 6.61 -1.95
CA LEU A 73 14.06 7.95 -1.74
C LEU A 73 13.35 8.73 -0.63
N SER A 74 12.07 8.48 -0.38
CA SER A 74 11.26 9.13 0.65
C SER A 74 11.39 8.45 2.02
N ALA A 75 11.89 7.21 2.07
CA ALA A 75 12.10 6.48 3.33
C ALA A 75 13.10 7.24 4.22
N ARG A 76 12.83 7.26 5.51
CA ARG A 76 13.62 8.01 6.48
C ARG A 76 14.86 7.22 6.91
N LEU A 77 15.80 7.94 7.52
CA LEU A 77 17.08 7.34 7.97
C LEU A 77 16.89 6.23 9.01
N ASP A 78 15.82 6.27 9.78
CA ASP A 78 15.45 5.23 10.74
C ASP A 78 14.79 4.00 10.10
N GLY A 79 14.52 4.05 8.80
CA GLY A 79 13.85 3.00 8.01
C GLY A 79 12.33 3.16 7.94
N SER A 80 11.74 4.14 8.61
CA SER A 80 10.31 4.37 8.54
C SER A 80 9.89 4.85 7.14
N VAL A 81 8.77 4.31 6.65
CA VAL A 81 8.24 4.60 5.31
C VAL A 81 7.07 5.57 5.44
N PRO A 82 7.04 6.64 4.64
CA PRO A 82 5.94 7.61 4.64
C PRO A 82 4.58 6.99 4.31
N VAL A 83 3.52 7.58 4.84
CA VAL A 83 2.14 7.17 4.53
C VAL A 83 1.67 7.66 3.16
N VAL A 84 2.33 8.68 2.60
CA VAL A 84 2.14 9.17 1.23
C VAL A 84 3.50 9.32 0.54
N VAL A 85 3.55 9.08 -0.77
CA VAL A 85 4.75 9.25 -1.59
C VAL A 85 4.40 10.04 -2.84
N PRO A 86 5.04 11.22 -3.05
CA PRO A 86 6.06 11.89 -2.22
C PRO A 86 5.57 12.26 -0.81
N ASP A 87 6.51 12.32 0.17
CA ASP A 87 6.19 12.66 1.56
C ASP A 87 5.90 14.16 1.73
N VAL A 88 4.62 14.50 1.72
CA VAL A 88 4.12 15.87 1.92
C VAL A 88 3.38 16.05 3.24
N LEU A 89 3.18 14.97 4.01
CA LEU A 89 2.45 14.99 5.29
C LEU A 89 3.37 14.88 6.50
N ASP A 90 4.63 14.53 6.31
CA ASP A 90 5.60 14.27 7.39
C ASP A 90 5.13 13.20 8.39
N LEU A 91 4.42 12.18 7.90
CA LEU A 91 3.93 11.02 8.65
C LEU A 91 4.53 9.74 8.08
N SER A 92 5.06 8.88 8.95
CA SER A 92 5.72 7.63 8.51
C SER A 92 5.55 6.50 9.53
N GLY A 93 5.79 5.26 9.10
CA GLY A 93 5.83 4.07 9.95
C GLY A 93 4.45 3.52 10.34
N ALA A 94 3.36 3.95 9.70
CA ALA A 94 2.03 3.44 10.00
C ALA A 94 1.83 2.03 9.43
N CYS A 95 1.35 1.12 10.27
CA CYS A 95 0.94 -0.24 9.89
C CYS A 95 -0.13 -0.21 8.80
N GLY A 96 -0.01 -1.10 7.81
CA GLY A 96 -0.91 -1.19 6.67
C GLY A 96 -0.67 -0.12 5.59
N TRP A 97 0.19 0.87 5.86
CA TRP A 97 0.64 1.88 4.92
C TRP A 97 2.12 1.71 4.59
N ALA A 98 2.99 1.75 5.60
CA ALA A 98 4.43 1.57 5.44
C ALA A 98 4.82 0.20 4.86
N ASP A 99 3.99 -0.81 5.06
CA ASP A 99 4.14 -2.16 4.49
C ASP A 99 4.13 -2.19 2.96
N ALA A 100 3.69 -1.11 2.31
CA ALA A 100 3.83 -0.93 0.86
C ALA A 100 5.28 -1.15 0.37
N ALA A 101 6.27 -0.82 1.20
CA ALA A 101 7.68 -1.08 0.90
C ALA A 101 7.98 -2.55 0.59
N VAL A 102 7.24 -3.48 1.19
CA VAL A 102 7.40 -4.93 1.00
C VAL A 102 6.33 -5.49 0.06
N ILE A 103 5.07 -5.14 0.28
CA ILE A 103 3.93 -5.74 -0.41
C ILE A 103 3.89 -5.37 -1.89
N VAL A 104 4.14 -4.10 -2.24
CA VAL A 104 4.07 -3.67 -3.65
C VAL A 104 5.13 -4.36 -4.52
N PRO A 105 6.44 -4.35 -4.17
CA PRO A 105 7.44 -5.07 -4.96
C PRO A 105 7.13 -6.57 -5.08
N TRP A 106 6.62 -7.18 -4.02
CA TRP A 106 6.23 -8.58 -4.02
C TRP A 106 5.10 -8.87 -4.99
N GLU A 107 4.01 -8.07 -4.99
CA GLU A 107 2.89 -8.27 -5.91
C GLU A 107 3.29 -8.00 -7.37
N VAL A 108 4.16 -7.04 -7.63
CA VAL A 108 4.70 -6.78 -8.98
C VAL A 108 5.56 -7.96 -9.45
N TYR A 109 6.47 -8.45 -8.60
CA TYR A 109 7.26 -9.65 -8.90
C TYR A 109 6.36 -10.86 -9.21
N ARG A 110 5.34 -11.10 -8.41
CA ARG A 110 4.40 -12.21 -8.62
C ARG A 110 3.62 -12.09 -9.93
N ALA A 111 3.30 -10.87 -10.34
CA ALA A 111 2.52 -10.63 -11.56
C ALA A 111 3.36 -10.72 -12.83
N PHE A 112 4.59 -10.23 -12.83
CA PHE A 112 5.42 -10.06 -14.03
C PHE A 112 6.68 -10.94 -14.05
N GLY A 113 7.08 -11.53 -12.93
CA GLY A 113 8.26 -12.37 -12.80
C GLY A 113 9.60 -11.61 -12.78
N ASP A 114 9.57 -10.29 -12.81
CA ASP A 114 10.77 -9.47 -12.74
C ASP A 114 11.30 -9.35 -11.30
N ALA A 115 12.38 -10.07 -11.01
CA ALA A 115 13.04 -10.02 -9.72
C ALA A 115 13.88 -8.74 -9.53
N GLN A 116 14.02 -7.87 -10.54
CA GLN A 116 14.81 -6.65 -10.40
C GLN A 116 14.16 -5.68 -9.42
N ILE A 117 12.82 -5.54 -9.45
CA ILE A 117 12.10 -4.68 -8.50
C ILE A 117 12.35 -5.10 -7.04
N ILE A 118 12.45 -6.41 -6.77
CA ILE A 118 12.79 -6.91 -5.42
C ILE A 118 14.21 -6.50 -5.05
N ARG A 119 15.18 -6.68 -5.96
CA ARG A 119 16.59 -6.31 -5.71
C ARG A 119 16.74 -4.82 -5.44
N ASP A 120 16.09 -3.99 -6.25
CA ASP A 120 16.15 -2.53 -6.15
C ASP A 120 15.46 -2.01 -4.87
N SER A 121 14.37 -2.67 -4.45
CA SER A 121 13.62 -2.29 -3.25
C SER A 121 14.17 -2.92 -1.96
N PHE A 122 15.06 -3.90 -2.03
CA PHE A 122 15.45 -4.74 -0.89
C PHE A 122 15.98 -3.96 0.31
N SER A 123 16.77 -2.93 0.06
CA SER A 123 17.29 -2.07 1.14
C SER A 123 16.18 -1.36 1.90
N CYS A 124 15.16 -0.84 1.17
CA CYS A 124 14.01 -0.19 1.75
C CYS A 124 13.11 -1.20 2.50
N MET A 125 12.86 -2.37 1.90
CA MET A 125 12.10 -3.47 2.54
C MET A 125 12.73 -3.86 3.88
N LYS A 126 14.05 -4.11 3.88
CA LYS A 126 14.79 -4.43 5.09
C LYS A 126 14.78 -3.28 6.10
N GLY A 127 14.96 -2.05 5.64
CA GLY A 127 14.94 -0.86 6.48
C GLY A 127 13.61 -0.72 7.23
N HIS A 128 12.48 -0.96 6.57
CA HIS A 128 11.15 -0.95 7.18
C HIS A 128 11.02 -2.03 8.27
N LEU A 129 11.45 -3.26 8.01
CA LEU A 129 11.42 -4.33 9.01
C LEU A 129 12.36 -4.06 10.19
N ASP A 130 13.53 -3.51 9.94
CA ASP A 130 14.46 -3.11 10.99
C ASP A 130 13.88 -1.95 11.82
N TYR A 131 13.19 -0.98 11.20
CA TYR A 131 12.46 0.07 11.91
C TYR A 131 11.44 -0.52 12.89
N ILE A 132 10.61 -1.47 12.46
CA ILE A 132 9.65 -2.15 13.33
C ILE A 132 10.39 -2.82 14.51
N ARG A 133 11.43 -3.60 14.23
CA ARG A 133 12.22 -4.31 15.27
C ARG A 133 12.88 -3.38 16.28
N ASN A 134 13.36 -2.23 15.82
CA ASN A 134 14.09 -1.28 16.66
C ASN A 134 13.18 -0.38 17.48
N THR A 135 11.91 -0.23 17.07
CA THR A 135 10.97 0.70 17.70
C THR A 135 9.85 0.02 18.49
N THR A 136 9.61 -1.26 18.22
CA THR A 136 8.58 -2.01 18.95
C THR A 136 8.93 -2.22 20.43
N SER A 137 7.93 -2.11 21.29
CA SER A 137 8.06 -2.41 22.73
C SER A 137 8.00 -3.91 23.06
N ALA A 138 7.64 -4.76 22.09
CA ALA A 138 7.51 -6.21 22.28
C ALA A 138 8.24 -6.95 21.16
N PRO A 139 9.20 -7.84 21.47
CA PRO A 139 9.85 -8.68 20.48
C PRO A 139 8.81 -9.46 19.67
N ASP A 140 9.06 -9.63 18.38
CA ASP A 140 8.23 -10.41 17.46
C ASP A 140 6.80 -9.87 17.21
N LEU A 141 6.46 -8.70 17.77
CA LEU A 141 5.17 -8.05 17.60
C LEU A 141 5.38 -6.59 17.20
N TRP A 142 4.41 -6.03 16.45
CA TRP A 142 4.46 -4.62 16.10
C TRP A 142 3.69 -3.77 17.13
N ARG A 143 4.40 -3.23 18.10
CA ARG A 143 3.88 -2.40 19.19
C ARG A 143 4.61 -1.06 19.21
N VAL A 144 4.24 -0.16 18.31
CA VAL A 144 4.79 1.19 18.21
C VAL A 144 3.67 2.19 18.51
N GLU A 145 3.72 2.82 19.68
CA GLU A 145 2.69 3.76 20.15
C GLU A 145 2.91 5.20 19.65
N SER A 146 4.14 5.50 19.21
CA SER A 146 4.53 6.87 18.79
C SER A 146 4.05 7.27 17.41
N VAL A 147 3.45 6.35 16.65
CA VAL A 147 2.98 6.57 15.29
C VAL A 147 1.47 6.36 15.21
N PRO A 148 0.71 7.22 14.53
CA PRO A 148 -0.70 6.98 14.30
C PRO A 148 -0.88 5.79 13.36
N HIS A 149 -1.36 4.67 13.88
CA HIS A 149 -1.79 3.54 13.08
C HIS A 149 -3.28 3.66 12.73
N TYR A 150 -3.63 3.36 11.50
CA TYR A 150 -5.01 3.50 11.01
C TYR A 150 -5.87 2.26 11.31
N GLY A 151 -5.27 1.08 11.48
CA GLY A 151 -5.97 -0.15 11.81
C GLY A 151 -6.80 -0.68 10.65
N ASP A 152 -7.92 -1.30 10.97
CA ASP A 152 -8.93 -1.76 10.01
C ASP A 152 -9.72 -0.55 9.50
N TRP A 153 -9.10 0.18 8.58
CA TRP A 153 -9.54 1.49 8.11
C TRP A 153 -10.77 1.40 7.23
N LEU A 154 -11.77 2.22 7.49
CA LEU A 154 -13.04 2.31 6.75
C LEU A 154 -13.85 1.00 6.76
N ALA A 155 -13.63 0.11 7.73
CA ALA A 155 -14.45 -1.07 7.91
C ALA A 155 -15.92 -0.70 8.20
N LEU A 156 -16.86 -1.54 7.71
CA LEU A 156 -18.30 -1.25 7.80
C LEU A 156 -18.90 -1.44 9.20
N ASP A 157 -18.13 -2.01 10.12
CA ASP A 157 -18.50 -2.27 11.52
C ASP A 157 -17.92 -1.25 12.50
N HIS A 158 -17.48 -0.07 11.99
CA HIS A 158 -16.98 1.01 12.84
C HIS A 158 -18.08 1.68 13.65
N ASP A 159 -17.73 2.18 14.83
CA ASP A 159 -18.60 3.02 15.64
C ASP A 159 -18.84 4.39 14.98
N GLU A 160 -19.97 5.02 15.30
CA GLU A 160 -20.29 6.38 14.80
C GLU A 160 -19.18 7.37 15.20
N GLY A 161 -18.66 8.08 14.19
CA GLY A 161 -17.55 9.04 14.36
C GLY A 161 -16.15 8.42 14.34
N SER A 162 -16.02 7.10 14.18
CA SER A 162 -14.76 6.41 13.95
C SER A 162 -14.62 6.01 12.49
N TYR A 163 -13.38 5.93 12.00
CA TYR A 163 -13.06 5.32 10.71
C TYR A 163 -12.41 3.93 10.87
N ARG A 164 -12.21 3.47 12.12
CA ARG A 164 -11.62 2.17 12.43
C ARG A 164 -12.70 1.16 12.72
N GLY A 165 -12.59 -0.01 12.14
CA GLY A 165 -13.45 -1.15 12.43
C GLY A 165 -13.19 -1.78 13.80
N ALA A 166 -13.96 -2.81 14.12
CA ALA A 166 -13.89 -3.54 15.39
C ALA A 166 -12.61 -4.37 15.56
N THR A 167 -11.84 -4.61 14.48
CA THR A 167 -10.58 -5.37 14.56
C THR A 167 -9.57 -4.66 15.46
N PRO A 168 -9.05 -5.30 16.51
CA PRO A 168 -8.06 -4.69 17.38
C PRO A 168 -6.83 -4.22 16.62
N LEU A 169 -6.42 -2.96 16.84
CA LEU A 169 -5.27 -2.35 16.17
C LEU A 169 -3.99 -3.19 16.29
N ALA A 170 -3.72 -3.69 17.48
CA ALA A 170 -2.58 -4.53 17.75
C ALA A 170 -2.56 -5.80 16.88
N TYR A 171 -3.72 -6.43 16.70
CA TYR A 171 -3.85 -7.61 15.86
C TYR A 171 -3.59 -7.28 14.38
N THR A 172 -4.13 -6.17 13.90
CA THR A 172 -3.86 -5.70 12.52
C THR A 172 -2.37 -5.47 12.29
N CYS A 173 -1.70 -4.81 13.23
CA CYS A 173 -0.26 -4.57 13.14
C CYS A 173 0.55 -5.87 13.10
N ASP A 174 0.21 -6.83 13.94
CA ASP A 174 0.91 -8.13 13.97
C ASP A 174 0.70 -8.91 12.67
N CYS A 175 -0.51 -8.87 12.10
CA CYS A 175 -0.80 -9.52 10.82
C CYS A 175 0.04 -8.93 9.68
N TYR A 176 0.15 -7.59 9.60
CA TYR A 176 0.97 -6.94 8.59
C TYR A 176 2.44 -7.23 8.78
N TYR A 177 2.93 -7.20 10.02
CA TYR A 177 4.32 -7.54 10.32
C TYR A 177 4.65 -8.98 9.93
N ALA A 178 3.81 -9.94 10.33
CA ALA A 178 3.98 -11.34 9.96
C ALA A 178 3.92 -11.57 8.43
N TYR A 179 3.09 -10.80 7.72
CA TYR A 179 2.98 -10.90 6.27
C TYR A 179 4.20 -10.29 5.54
N SER A 180 4.83 -9.30 6.15
CA SER A 180 6.00 -8.59 5.58
C SER A 180 7.33 -9.29 5.87
N LEU A 181 7.38 -10.24 6.82
CA LEU A 181 8.56 -11.06 7.13
C LEU A 181 8.80 -12.16 6.10
#